data_61574319329c6bc8fa2c4fc1ebacab2c
#
_entry.id   61574319329c6bc8fa2c4fc1ebacab2c
#
_cell.length_a   1.000
_cell.length_b   1.000
_cell.length_c   1.000
_cell.angle_alpha   90.00
_cell.angle_beta   90.00
_cell.angle_gamma   90.00
#
_symmetry.space_group_name_H-M   'P 1'
#
loop_
_entity.id
_entity.type
_entity.pdbx_description
1 polymer ?
#
loop_
_entity_poly.entity_id
_entity_poly.type
_entity_poly.pdbx_seq_one_letter_code
_entity_poly.pdbx_strand_id
1 'polypeptide(L)'
;MGVVEPARYADKLADGLEGLAWPEGTRTAQRQWIGRSEGAAIVFDILGDAARSADAAGERPRLEVFTTRPDTLLGVTYVVVAPEHPLLGALTAEACRTDVDAYVVAAKAKSELDRVAAGAAKTGARTGASVAHPLTGEPLPVWVSDYVIGGYGTGAVMAVPAHDERDFAFAQAFGLPVKQVIARPAGAGADGEAGGALDGGALAQALTEDGVLVNSGEYDGMPSAEARSALTAALEAKGAGGARVNYKLRDWVFSRQRYWGEPIPIYFPVELTPTAGGGDAASGDPRTQPHRICYETPIAVDETELPIALPELDDFSPGDNPEGCLARATDWRYFQRDGKWYARETNTMPQWAGSCWYYLRFMDPANTKAAWSKEAADAWLPVDLYVGGAEHAVLHLLYARFWHKALFDAGLVAAPEPFARLVHQVQRDPMRRISPSCCARPHPAAHAPIRWARPHPAAHAPIRCARPHPLRTPPSCCARPHPLRTPPSAAHAPILLRTPPSAAHAPIRCARPH
;
A
#
# COMPACT_ATOMS: atom_id res chain seq x y z
N MET A 1 -12.19 -1.10 11.55
CA MET A 1 -11.24 -0.25 10.80
C MET A 1 -11.76 -0.12 9.37
N GLY A 2 -11.98 1.13 8.89
CA GLY A 2 -12.46 1.38 7.53
C GLY A 2 -11.34 1.24 6.51
N VAL A 3 -11.64 0.58 5.38
CA VAL A 3 -10.73 0.38 4.25
C VAL A 3 -11.44 0.78 2.97
N VAL A 4 -10.75 1.49 2.09
CA VAL A 4 -11.20 1.82 0.74
C VAL A 4 -10.37 0.99 -0.25
N GLU A 5 -11.00 0.46 -1.30
CA GLU A 5 -10.40 -0.48 -2.24
C GLU A 5 -9.99 0.20 -3.57
N PRO A 6 -8.90 0.98 -3.64
CA PRO A 6 -8.44 1.58 -4.89
C PRO A 6 -7.97 0.53 -5.90
N ALA A 7 -7.68 -0.69 -5.47
CA ALA A 7 -7.35 -1.80 -6.36
C ALA A 7 -8.44 -2.08 -7.41
N ARG A 8 -9.72 -1.85 -7.08
CA ARG A 8 -10.83 -1.93 -8.05
C ARG A 8 -10.77 -0.92 -9.17
N TYR A 9 -10.00 0.15 -8.98
CA TYR A 9 -9.80 1.22 -9.96
C TYR A 9 -8.43 1.11 -10.63
N ALA A 10 -7.66 0.06 -10.37
CA ALA A 10 -6.28 -0.07 -10.82
C ALA A 10 -6.14 0.08 -12.34
N ASP A 11 -6.96 -0.61 -13.14
CA ASP A 11 -6.96 -0.48 -14.60
C ASP A 11 -7.42 0.92 -15.03
N LYS A 12 -8.52 1.42 -14.50
CA LYS A 12 -8.99 2.79 -14.81
C LYS A 12 -7.95 3.87 -14.46
N LEU A 13 -7.15 3.63 -13.39
CA LEU A 13 -6.05 4.52 -12.99
C LEU A 13 -4.86 4.40 -13.94
N ALA A 14 -4.52 3.20 -14.38
CA ALA A 14 -3.43 2.97 -15.32
C ALA A 14 -3.76 3.51 -16.71
N ASP A 15 -4.91 3.12 -17.26
CA ASP A 15 -5.37 3.49 -18.61
C ASP A 15 -5.60 5.01 -18.73
N GLY A 16 -6.18 5.63 -17.69
CA GLY A 16 -6.43 7.06 -17.68
C GLY A 16 -5.17 7.94 -17.73
N LEU A 17 -3.96 7.38 -17.56
CA LEU A 17 -2.71 8.13 -17.71
C LEU A 17 -2.37 8.45 -19.18
N GLU A 18 -2.90 7.71 -20.14
CA GLU A 18 -2.56 7.86 -21.56
C GLU A 18 -2.95 9.22 -22.12
N GLY A 19 -4.11 9.76 -21.72
CA GLY A 19 -4.61 11.03 -22.23
C GLY A 19 -4.15 12.27 -21.45
N LEU A 20 -3.35 12.12 -20.37
CA LEU A 20 -2.97 13.23 -19.50
C LEU A 20 -1.72 13.97 -19.98
N ALA A 21 -1.79 15.31 -20.04
CA ALA A 21 -0.63 16.17 -20.32
C ALA A 21 0.26 16.32 -19.05
N TRP A 22 0.73 15.19 -18.53
CA TRP A 22 1.53 15.07 -17.32
C TRP A 22 2.98 14.70 -17.64
N PRO A 23 3.96 15.09 -16.81
CA PRO A 23 5.35 14.67 -16.96
C PRO A 23 5.47 13.14 -16.99
N GLU A 24 6.28 12.63 -17.93
CA GLU A 24 6.46 11.17 -18.11
C GLU A 24 6.92 10.46 -16.84
N GLY A 25 7.84 11.07 -16.08
CA GLY A 25 8.29 10.53 -14.80
C GLY A 25 7.16 10.29 -13.80
N THR A 26 6.14 11.17 -13.79
CA THR A 26 4.96 10.99 -12.92
C THR A 26 4.06 9.87 -13.42
N ARG A 27 3.81 9.80 -14.73
CA ARG A 27 3.01 8.72 -15.33
C ARG A 27 3.67 7.37 -15.08
N THR A 28 4.97 7.26 -15.31
CA THR A 28 5.76 6.06 -15.03
C THR A 28 5.74 5.68 -13.55
N ALA A 29 5.93 6.64 -12.64
CA ALA A 29 5.86 6.38 -11.20
C ALA A 29 4.49 5.84 -10.78
N GLN A 30 3.40 6.40 -11.31
CA GLN A 30 2.05 5.89 -11.01
C GLN A 30 1.82 4.50 -11.59
N ARG A 31 2.24 4.22 -12.84
CA ARG A 31 2.15 2.86 -13.42
C ARG A 31 2.91 1.83 -12.57
N GLN A 32 4.12 2.17 -12.14
CA GLN A 32 4.94 1.29 -11.30
C GLN A 32 4.32 1.08 -9.91
N TRP A 33 3.67 2.10 -9.35
CA TRP A 33 2.98 2.01 -8.06
C TRP A 33 1.72 1.17 -8.14
N ILE A 34 0.92 1.34 -9.19
CA ILE A 34 -0.24 0.50 -9.48
C ILE A 34 0.24 -0.94 -9.70
N GLY A 35 1.35 -1.10 -10.42
CA GLY A 35 2.06 -2.36 -10.57
C GLY A 35 1.19 -3.46 -11.15
N ARG A 36 0.46 -3.16 -12.24
CA ARG A 36 -0.31 -4.15 -12.99
C ARG A 36 0.64 -5.20 -13.54
N SER A 37 0.38 -6.46 -13.24
CA SER A 37 1.16 -7.59 -13.73
C SER A 37 0.23 -8.68 -14.24
N GLU A 38 0.50 -9.16 -15.44
CA GLU A 38 -0.19 -10.30 -16.06
C GLU A 38 0.59 -11.58 -15.80
N GLY A 39 -0.10 -12.66 -15.51
CA GLY A 39 0.51 -13.94 -15.19
C GLY A 39 -0.53 -15.03 -15.02
N ALA A 40 -0.21 -16.04 -14.23
CA ALA A 40 -1.11 -17.13 -13.90
C ALA A 40 -1.25 -17.32 -12.40
N ALA A 41 -2.48 -17.57 -11.96
CA ALA A 41 -2.73 -18.19 -10.68
C ALA A 41 -2.53 -19.71 -10.83
N ILE A 42 -1.82 -20.31 -9.90
CA ILE A 42 -1.52 -21.74 -9.90
C ILE A 42 -1.96 -22.32 -8.57
N VAL A 43 -2.73 -23.39 -8.62
CA VAL A 43 -3.30 -24.02 -7.44
C VAL A 43 -2.60 -25.37 -7.22
N PHE A 44 -2.02 -25.53 -6.04
CA PHE A 44 -1.36 -26.73 -5.61
C PHE A 44 -2.25 -27.45 -4.60
N ASP A 45 -2.54 -28.74 -4.83
CA ASP A 45 -3.24 -29.59 -3.87
C ASP A 45 -2.29 -29.95 -2.73
N ILE A 46 -2.73 -29.74 -1.48
CA ILE A 46 -1.95 -30.09 -0.28
C ILE A 46 -1.98 -31.60 -0.09
N LEU A 47 -0.84 -32.22 0.20
CA LEU A 47 -0.67 -33.65 0.38
C LEU A 47 -0.58 -34.06 1.86
N GLY A 48 -0.88 -35.34 2.14
CA GLY A 48 -0.69 -35.93 3.48
C GLY A 48 -1.73 -35.49 4.50
N ASP A 49 -1.33 -35.46 5.79
CA ASP A 49 -2.24 -35.17 6.90
C ASP A 49 -2.69 -33.71 6.93
N ALA A 50 -1.89 -32.80 6.38
CA ALA A 50 -2.26 -31.40 6.20
C ALA A 50 -3.50 -31.21 5.27
N ALA A 51 -3.73 -32.17 4.36
CA ALA A 51 -4.91 -32.19 3.49
C ALA A 51 -6.20 -32.60 4.21
N ARG A 52 -6.10 -33.12 5.45
CA ARG A 52 -7.27 -33.61 6.21
C ARG A 52 -8.01 -32.52 6.96
N SER A 53 -7.44 -31.34 7.09
CA SER A 53 -8.11 -30.16 7.64
C SER A 53 -9.06 -29.60 6.58
N ALA A 54 -10.22 -30.25 6.39
CA ALA A 54 -11.29 -29.66 5.58
C ALA A 54 -11.74 -28.36 6.24
N ASP A 55 -12.04 -27.34 5.43
CA ASP A 55 -12.69 -26.13 5.89
C ASP A 55 -14.13 -26.39 6.35
N ALA A 56 -14.83 -25.34 6.83
CA ALA A 56 -16.23 -25.45 7.26
C ALA A 56 -17.19 -25.87 6.12
N ALA A 57 -16.77 -25.79 4.86
CA ALA A 57 -17.53 -26.21 3.67
C ALA A 57 -17.21 -27.65 3.25
N GLY A 58 -16.26 -28.33 3.90
CA GLY A 58 -15.83 -29.70 3.56
C GLY A 58 -14.86 -29.75 2.37
N GLU A 59 -14.37 -28.61 1.90
CA GLU A 59 -13.38 -28.53 0.84
C GLU A 59 -11.97 -28.76 1.38
N ARG A 60 -11.12 -29.42 0.58
CA ARG A 60 -9.71 -29.58 0.91
C ARG A 60 -8.99 -28.27 0.73
N PRO A 61 -8.16 -27.83 1.69
CA PRO A 61 -7.39 -26.62 1.53
C PRO A 61 -6.42 -26.77 0.36
N ARG A 62 -6.34 -25.72 -0.45
CA ARG A 62 -5.44 -25.63 -1.59
C ARG A 62 -4.52 -24.43 -1.40
N LEU A 63 -3.29 -24.56 -1.90
CA LEU A 63 -2.32 -23.48 -1.86
C LEU A 63 -2.27 -22.80 -3.22
N GLU A 64 -2.70 -21.53 -3.27
CA GLU A 64 -2.67 -20.72 -4.47
C GLU A 64 -1.42 -19.84 -4.51
N VAL A 65 -0.74 -19.80 -5.65
CA VAL A 65 0.38 -18.89 -5.93
C VAL A 65 0.08 -18.09 -7.19
N PHE A 66 0.70 -16.91 -7.30
CA PHE A 66 0.68 -16.10 -8.51
C PHE A 66 2.09 -15.96 -9.06
N THR A 67 2.23 -16.14 -10.38
CA THR A 67 3.50 -15.94 -11.08
C THR A 67 3.32 -15.20 -12.39
N THR A 68 4.27 -14.33 -12.74
CA THR A 68 4.38 -13.73 -14.09
C THR A 68 5.17 -14.62 -15.05
N ARG A 69 5.74 -15.73 -14.54
CA ARG A 69 6.59 -16.66 -15.26
C ARG A 69 6.02 -18.10 -15.23
N PRO A 70 4.79 -18.33 -15.75
CA PRO A 70 4.25 -19.70 -15.81
C PRO A 70 5.11 -20.62 -16.71
N ASP A 71 5.92 -20.08 -17.61
CA ASP A 71 6.92 -20.79 -18.42
C ASP A 71 7.96 -21.54 -17.57
N THR A 72 8.18 -21.17 -16.31
CA THR A 72 9.11 -21.85 -15.40
C THR A 72 8.45 -22.93 -14.54
N LEU A 73 7.14 -23.17 -14.67
CA LEU A 73 6.37 -24.07 -13.81
C LEU A 73 6.97 -25.47 -13.66
N LEU A 74 7.44 -26.05 -14.76
CA LEU A 74 8.04 -27.40 -14.75
C LEU A 74 9.43 -27.47 -14.08
N GLY A 75 9.99 -26.32 -13.70
CA GLY A 75 11.21 -26.15 -12.93
C GLY A 75 11.00 -25.91 -11.44
N VAL A 76 9.75 -25.95 -10.97
CA VAL A 76 9.44 -25.78 -9.55
C VAL A 76 10.01 -26.95 -8.74
N THR A 77 10.75 -26.65 -7.69
CA THR A 77 11.36 -27.68 -6.83
C THR A 77 10.90 -27.60 -5.37
N TYR A 78 10.31 -26.50 -4.96
CA TYR A 78 9.66 -26.32 -3.67
C TYR A 78 8.67 -25.15 -3.72
N VAL A 79 7.85 -25.00 -2.67
CA VAL A 79 6.92 -23.89 -2.51
C VAL A 79 7.21 -23.18 -1.20
N VAL A 80 7.12 -21.84 -1.17
CA VAL A 80 7.41 -21.04 0.02
C VAL A 80 6.19 -20.19 0.37
N VAL A 81 5.84 -20.21 1.66
CA VAL A 81 4.77 -19.37 2.22
C VAL A 81 5.35 -18.28 3.12
N ALA A 82 4.66 -17.15 3.18
CA ALA A 82 5.00 -16.07 4.11
C ALA A 82 4.75 -16.48 5.57
N PRO A 83 5.46 -15.90 6.55
CA PRO A 83 5.20 -16.10 7.97
C PRO A 83 3.79 -15.73 8.44
N GLU A 84 3.10 -14.89 7.65
CA GLU A 84 1.73 -14.40 7.89
C GLU A 84 0.67 -15.21 7.15
N HIS A 85 1.06 -16.23 6.38
CA HIS A 85 0.13 -16.96 5.53
C HIS A 85 -0.94 -17.71 6.35
N PRO A 86 -2.25 -17.57 6.02
CA PRO A 86 -3.34 -18.12 6.84
C PRO A 86 -3.30 -19.64 6.95
N LEU A 87 -2.80 -20.35 5.94
CA LEU A 87 -2.68 -21.80 5.95
C LEU A 87 -1.40 -22.33 6.64
N LEU A 88 -0.49 -21.46 7.12
CA LEU A 88 0.80 -21.89 7.67
C LEU A 88 0.61 -22.89 8.84
N GLY A 89 -0.34 -22.63 9.73
CA GLY A 89 -0.65 -23.53 10.85
C GLY A 89 -1.09 -24.94 10.39
N ALA A 90 -1.91 -25.01 9.34
CA ALA A 90 -2.34 -26.28 8.74
C ALA A 90 -1.23 -26.99 7.95
N LEU A 91 -0.33 -26.23 7.34
CA LEU A 91 0.84 -26.73 6.61
C LEU A 91 1.99 -27.18 7.52
N THR A 92 1.94 -26.87 8.82
CA THR A 92 3.03 -27.20 9.75
C THR A 92 2.78 -28.55 10.41
N ALA A 93 3.59 -29.54 10.05
CA ALA A 93 3.58 -30.83 10.72
C ALA A 93 4.03 -30.70 12.19
N GLU A 94 3.48 -31.54 13.06
CA GLU A 94 3.76 -31.47 14.51
C GLU A 94 5.25 -31.51 14.83
N ALA A 95 6.01 -32.36 14.12
CA ALA A 95 7.46 -32.46 14.28
C ALA A 95 8.25 -31.19 13.91
N CYS A 96 7.66 -30.29 13.11
CA CYS A 96 8.29 -29.05 12.66
C CYS A 96 7.74 -27.80 13.40
N ARG A 97 6.72 -27.96 14.24
CA ARG A 97 5.97 -26.85 14.85
C ARG A 97 6.85 -25.92 15.67
N THR A 98 7.71 -26.46 16.53
CA THR A 98 8.58 -25.65 17.37
C THR A 98 9.50 -24.75 16.54
N ASP A 99 10.09 -25.27 15.48
CA ASP A 99 11.02 -24.53 14.62
C ASP A 99 10.29 -23.48 13.79
N VAL A 100 9.11 -23.84 13.25
CA VAL A 100 8.29 -22.92 12.47
C VAL A 100 7.78 -21.76 13.35
N ASP A 101 7.26 -22.04 14.55
CA ASP A 101 6.74 -21.01 15.46
C ASP A 101 7.86 -20.05 15.90
N ALA A 102 9.03 -20.58 16.26
CA ALA A 102 10.20 -19.75 16.58
C ALA A 102 10.63 -18.88 15.40
N TYR A 103 10.64 -19.46 14.19
CA TYR A 103 10.96 -18.72 12.96
C TYR A 103 9.95 -17.59 12.67
N VAL A 104 8.64 -17.87 12.80
CA VAL A 104 7.57 -16.89 12.58
C VAL A 104 7.70 -15.69 13.51
N VAL A 105 7.99 -15.94 14.80
CA VAL A 105 8.20 -14.86 15.79
C VAL A 105 9.39 -13.99 15.37
N ALA A 106 10.51 -14.60 15.01
CA ALA A 106 11.71 -13.88 14.58
C ALA A 106 11.48 -13.09 13.27
N ALA A 107 10.78 -13.68 12.30
CA ALA A 107 10.48 -13.06 11.01
C ALA A 107 9.53 -11.86 11.15
N LYS A 108 8.50 -11.97 11.98
CA LYS A 108 7.53 -10.88 12.25
C LYS A 108 8.14 -9.70 13.01
N ALA A 109 9.24 -9.89 13.72
CA ALA A 109 9.98 -8.81 14.36
C ALA A 109 10.77 -7.93 13.38
N LYS A 110 11.00 -8.39 12.14
CA LYS A 110 11.70 -7.63 11.08
C LYS A 110 10.71 -6.75 10.33
N SER A 111 11.16 -5.56 9.89
CA SER A 111 10.37 -4.75 8.94
C SER A 111 10.32 -5.40 7.54
N GLU A 112 9.29 -5.08 6.74
CA GLU A 112 9.23 -5.57 5.35
C GLU A 112 10.48 -5.16 4.53
N LEU A 113 11.03 -3.97 4.78
CA LEU A 113 12.24 -3.48 4.10
C LEU A 113 13.47 -4.32 4.46
N ASP A 114 13.64 -4.69 5.73
CA ASP A 114 14.76 -5.54 6.17
C ASP A 114 14.66 -6.95 5.58
N ARG A 115 13.43 -7.46 5.40
CA ARG A 115 13.14 -8.78 4.84
C ARG A 115 13.51 -8.90 3.35
N VAL A 116 13.34 -7.81 2.57
CA VAL A 116 13.62 -7.77 1.12
C VAL A 116 14.95 -7.12 0.77
N ALA A 117 15.74 -6.71 1.77
CA ALA A 117 17.02 -6.04 1.54
C ALA A 117 17.96 -6.89 0.67
N ALA A 118 18.55 -6.26 -0.34
CA ALA A 118 19.51 -6.94 -1.21
C ALA A 118 20.72 -7.44 -0.41
N GLY A 119 21.10 -8.72 -0.59
CA GLY A 119 22.21 -9.35 0.11
C GLY A 119 21.88 -9.87 1.51
N ALA A 120 20.63 -9.77 1.99
CA ALA A 120 20.23 -10.43 3.24
C ALA A 120 20.39 -11.94 3.13
N ALA A 121 20.95 -12.55 4.20
CA ALA A 121 21.07 -14.00 4.29
C ALA A 121 19.68 -14.65 4.18
N LYS A 122 19.56 -15.69 3.36
CA LYS A 122 18.30 -16.42 3.21
C LYS A 122 18.06 -17.28 4.44
N THR A 123 16.89 -17.07 5.06
CA THR A 123 16.45 -17.79 6.26
C THR A 123 15.09 -18.42 6.01
N GLY A 124 14.79 -19.51 6.67
CA GLY A 124 13.52 -20.23 6.52
C GLY A 124 13.44 -21.44 7.42
N ALA A 125 12.26 -22.03 7.52
CA ALA A 125 12.03 -23.28 8.21
C ALA A 125 11.19 -24.24 7.35
N ARG A 126 11.45 -25.54 7.50
CA ARG A 126 10.68 -26.58 6.80
C ARG A 126 9.36 -26.78 7.54
N THR A 127 8.24 -26.78 6.80
CA THR A 127 6.91 -26.99 7.41
C THR A 127 6.60 -28.47 7.66
N GLY A 128 7.26 -29.37 6.94
CA GLY A 128 6.97 -30.79 6.95
C GLY A 128 5.83 -31.21 6.00
N ALA A 129 5.06 -30.27 5.46
CA ALA A 129 4.06 -30.55 4.45
C ALA A 129 4.65 -30.60 3.04
N SER A 130 3.88 -31.20 2.13
CA SER A 130 4.14 -31.20 0.69
C SER A 130 2.87 -30.86 -0.07
N VAL A 131 3.04 -30.36 -1.29
CA VAL A 131 1.97 -30.09 -2.25
C VAL A 131 2.22 -30.86 -3.54
N ALA A 132 1.16 -31.19 -4.28
CA ALA A 132 1.30 -31.83 -5.58
C ALA A 132 1.60 -30.79 -6.67
N HIS A 133 2.60 -31.02 -7.49
CA HIS A 133 2.84 -30.22 -8.70
C HIS A 133 1.63 -30.34 -9.64
N PRO A 134 1.00 -29.25 -10.11
CA PRO A 134 -0.32 -29.30 -10.74
C PRO A 134 -0.35 -30.04 -12.09
N LEU A 135 0.78 -30.09 -12.80
CA LEU A 135 0.87 -30.77 -14.10
C LEU A 135 1.45 -32.19 -13.99
N THR A 136 2.46 -32.42 -13.15
CA THR A 136 3.15 -33.72 -13.04
C THR A 136 2.67 -34.60 -11.88
N GLY A 137 2.07 -34.00 -10.84
CA GLY A 137 1.66 -34.72 -9.63
C GLY A 137 2.81 -35.00 -8.65
N GLU A 138 4.04 -34.60 -8.97
CA GLU A 138 5.21 -34.79 -8.10
C GLU A 138 5.06 -34.04 -6.77
N PRO A 139 5.45 -34.62 -5.62
CA PRO A 139 5.39 -33.96 -4.33
C PRO A 139 6.48 -32.89 -4.21
N LEU A 140 6.09 -31.66 -3.88
CA LEU A 140 6.97 -30.52 -3.66
C LEU A 140 6.96 -30.15 -2.16
N PRO A 141 8.09 -29.99 -1.49
CA PRO A 141 8.14 -29.59 -0.09
C PRO A 141 7.70 -28.13 0.09
N VAL A 142 7.03 -27.87 1.21
CA VAL A 142 6.61 -26.51 1.60
C VAL A 142 7.55 -25.96 2.66
N TRP A 143 7.98 -24.73 2.47
CA TRP A 143 8.85 -23.98 3.37
C TRP A 143 8.16 -22.69 3.82
N VAL A 144 8.53 -22.15 4.98
CA VAL A 144 8.21 -20.79 5.39
C VAL A 144 9.47 -19.93 5.33
N SER A 145 9.37 -18.74 4.73
CA SER A 145 10.49 -17.82 4.65
C SER A 145 10.04 -16.36 4.63
N ASP A 146 10.85 -15.50 5.21
CA ASP A 146 10.61 -14.07 5.35
C ASP A 146 10.87 -13.26 4.07
N TYR A 147 11.48 -13.84 3.02
CA TYR A 147 11.59 -13.17 1.72
C TYR A 147 10.27 -13.17 0.93
N VAL A 148 9.29 -13.96 1.35
CA VAL A 148 7.91 -13.92 0.84
C VAL A 148 7.08 -12.99 1.71
N ILE A 149 6.42 -12.01 1.07
CA ILE A 149 5.64 -10.99 1.77
C ILE A 149 4.16 -11.37 1.76
N GLY A 150 3.56 -11.52 2.95
CA GLY A 150 2.16 -11.94 3.10
C GLY A 150 1.13 -10.95 2.55
N GLY A 151 1.49 -9.65 2.50
CA GLY A 151 0.61 -8.60 1.98
C GLY A 151 0.68 -8.39 0.46
N TYR A 152 1.40 -9.24 -0.29
CA TYR A 152 1.51 -9.16 -1.74
C TYR A 152 1.14 -10.50 -2.40
N GLY A 153 0.25 -10.45 -3.38
CA GLY A 153 -0.25 -11.64 -4.07
C GLY A 153 -1.04 -12.55 -3.13
N THR A 154 -0.71 -13.84 -3.15
CA THR A 154 -1.35 -14.87 -2.31
C THR A 154 -0.60 -15.10 -0.99
N GLY A 155 0.54 -14.45 -0.77
CA GLY A 155 1.44 -14.75 0.35
C GLY A 155 2.18 -16.08 0.21
N ALA A 156 2.15 -16.69 -0.99
CA ALA A 156 2.86 -17.90 -1.34
C ALA A 156 3.52 -17.76 -2.71
N VAL A 157 4.65 -18.43 -2.92
CA VAL A 157 5.36 -18.45 -4.20
C VAL A 157 5.78 -19.87 -4.56
N MET A 158 5.71 -20.20 -5.83
CA MET A 158 6.40 -21.37 -6.37
C MET A 158 7.87 -21.01 -6.56
N ALA A 159 8.78 -21.80 -6.06
CA ALA A 159 10.20 -21.53 -6.15
C ALA A 159 10.82 -22.24 -7.37
N VAL A 160 11.50 -21.43 -8.18
CA VAL A 160 12.16 -21.86 -9.43
C VAL A 160 13.63 -21.47 -9.39
N PRO A 161 14.46 -22.15 -8.60
CA PRO A 161 15.82 -21.72 -8.32
C PRO A 161 16.72 -21.59 -9.56
N ALA A 162 16.45 -22.28 -10.65
CA ALA A 162 17.18 -22.08 -11.88
C ALA A 162 16.86 -20.75 -12.60
N HIS A 163 15.76 -20.06 -12.22
CA HIS A 163 15.19 -18.92 -12.96
C HIS A 163 14.81 -17.71 -12.08
N ASP A 164 15.04 -17.75 -10.77
CA ASP A 164 14.90 -16.65 -9.82
C ASP A 164 16.11 -16.61 -8.87
N GLU A 165 16.77 -15.45 -8.78
CA GLU A 165 17.98 -15.28 -7.96
C GLU A 165 17.72 -15.48 -6.47
N ARG A 166 16.52 -15.11 -5.97
CA ARG A 166 16.16 -15.26 -4.55
C ARG A 166 15.97 -16.73 -4.22
N ASP A 167 15.28 -17.46 -5.11
CA ASP A 167 15.04 -18.89 -4.97
C ASP A 167 16.35 -19.67 -5.12
N PHE A 168 17.23 -19.23 -6.03
CA PHE A 168 18.56 -19.85 -6.20
C PHE A 168 19.39 -19.73 -4.91
N ALA A 169 19.46 -18.52 -4.35
CA ALA A 169 20.19 -18.29 -3.11
C ALA A 169 19.59 -19.08 -1.92
N PHE A 170 18.26 -19.23 -1.88
CA PHE A 170 17.60 -20.05 -0.88
C PHE A 170 17.89 -21.54 -1.07
N ALA A 171 17.78 -22.02 -2.31
CA ALA A 171 18.10 -23.41 -2.64
C ALA A 171 19.55 -23.78 -2.28
N GLN A 172 20.50 -22.89 -2.55
CA GLN A 172 21.90 -23.08 -2.13
C GLN A 172 22.05 -23.13 -0.62
N ALA A 173 21.39 -22.21 0.11
CA ALA A 173 21.48 -22.15 1.58
C ALA A 173 20.94 -23.41 2.27
N PHE A 174 19.91 -24.04 1.69
CA PHE A 174 19.22 -25.19 2.27
C PHE A 174 19.47 -26.52 1.54
N GLY A 175 20.35 -26.54 0.53
CA GLY A 175 20.70 -27.76 -0.23
C GLY A 175 19.53 -28.33 -1.02
N LEU A 176 18.66 -27.46 -1.58
CA LEU A 176 17.48 -27.86 -2.33
C LEU A 176 17.81 -28.08 -3.82
N PRO A 177 17.04 -28.93 -4.53
CA PRO A 177 17.27 -29.20 -5.94
C PRO A 177 17.10 -27.95 -6.80
N VAL A 178 17.92 -27.84 -7.85
CA VAL A 178 17.83 -26.80 -8.89
C VAL A 178 17.57 -27.49 -10.23
N LYS A 179 16.40 -27.23 -10.84
CA LYS A 179 15.98 -27.81 -12.12
C LYS A 179 15.89 -26.74 -13.18
N GLN A 180 16.78 -26.77 -14.16
CA GLN A 180 16.76 -25.86 -15.29
C GLN A 180 15.68 -26.27 -16.29
N VAL A 181 14.79 -25.33 -16.65
CA VAL A 181 13.73 -25.53 -17.65
C VAL A 181 13.72 -24.47 -18.74
N ILE A 182 14.59 -23.48 -18.67
CA ILE A 182 14.82 -22.50 -19.74
C ILE A 182 16.30 -22.45 -20.06
N ALA A 183 16.64 -22.50 -21.35
CA ALA A 183 17.99 -22.34 -21.87
C ALA A 183 18.06 -21.12 -22.81
N ARG A 184 19.24 -20.53 -22.95
CA ARG A 184 19.46 -19.48 -23.96
C ARG A 184 19.33 -20.07 -25.36
N PRO A 185 18.72 -19.34 -26.32
CA PRO A 185 18.68 -19.77 -27.72
C PRO A 185 20.08 -20.02 -28.25
N ALA A 186 20.25 -21.07 -29.03
CA ALA A 186 21.53 -21.40 -29.69
C ALA A 186 22.00 -20.21 -30.53
N GLY A 187 23.21 -19.70 -30.27
CA GLY A 187 23.80 -18.56 -31.00
C GLY A 187 23.68 -17.20 -30.36
N ALA A 188 23.06 -17.07 -29.17
CA ALA A 188 22.88 -15.79 -28.45
C ALA A 188 24.06 -15.40 -27.52
N GLY A 189 25.16 -16.15 -27.50
CA GLY A 189 26.35 -15.82 -26.68
C GLY A 189 27.48 -15.24 -27.54
N ALA A 190 28.06 -14.12 -27.09
CA ALA A 190 29.19 -13.45 -27.80
C ALA A 190 30.48 -14.28 -27.82
N ASP A 191 30.57 -15.39 -27.08
CA ASP A 191 31.80 -16.20 -26.90
C ASP A 191 31.68 -17.67 -27.32
N GLY A 192 30.69 -18.03 -28.16
CA GLY A 192 30.64 -19.34 -28.80
C GLY A 192 30.40 -20.55 -27.90
N GLU A 193 30.14 -20.35 -26.61
CA GLU A 193 29.67 -21.41 -25.73
C GLU A 193 28.18 -21.66 -26.02
N ALA A 194 27.90 -22.79 -26.59
CA ALA A 194 26.55 -23.29 -26.77
C ALA A 194 25.90 -23.33 -25.39
N GLY A 195 24.90 -22.44 -25.17
CA GLY A 195 24.08 -22.44 -23.95
C GLY A 195 23.17 -23.67 -23.90
N GLY A 196 23.79 -24.86 -24.03
CA GLY A 196 23.10 -26.12 -23.92
C GLY A 196 22.65 -26.38 -22.47
N ALA A 197 21.57 -27.13 -22.31
CA ALA A 197 21.23 -27.75 -21.06
C ALA A 197 22.49 -28.38 -20.50
N LEU A 198 22.89 -27.95 -19.27
CA LEU A 198 24.09 -28.51 -18.65
C LEU A 198 23.81 -29.98 -18.34
N ASP A 199 24.43 -30.87 -19.12
CA ASP A 199 24.42 -32.30 -18.85
C ASP A 199 25.26 -32.50 -17.57
N GLY A 200 24.61 -32.45 -16.41
CA GLY A 200 25.20 -32.77 -15.09
C GLY A 200 26.02 -31.67 -14.40
N GLY A 201 26.13 -30.45 -14.94
CA GLY A 201 26.84 -29.33 -14.28
C GLY A 201 25.89 -28.48 -13.41
N ALA A 202 26.28 -28.15 -12.16
CA ALA A 202 25.54 -27.23 -11.32
C ALA A 202 25.54 -25.81 -11.93
N LEU A 203 24.36 -25.18 -12.01
CA LEU A 203 24.25 -23.77 -12.43
C LEU A 203 25.04 -22.89 -11.45
N ALA A 204 25.86 -21.99 -11.97
CA ALA A 204 26.59 -21.03 -11.15
C ALA A 204 25.69 -19.87 -10.68
N GLN A 205 24.64 -19.55 -11.43
CA GLN A 205 23.66 -18.50 -11.15
C GLN A 205 22.34 -18.79 -11.85
N ALA A 206 21.25 -18.17 -11.36
CA ALA A 206 19.95 -18.27 -11.98
C ALA A 206 19.92 -17.61 -13.36
N LEU A 207 19.21 -18.22 -14.33
CA LEU A 207 18.92 -17.65 -15.63
C LEU A 207 17.55 -16.98 -15.60
N THR A 208 17.50 -15.67 -15.43
CA THR A 208 16.25 -14.90 -15.27
C THR A 208 15.63 -14.43 -16.57
N GLU A 209 16.39 -14.50 -17.66
CA GLU A 209 16.00 -14.05 -19.01
C GLU A 209 15.04 -15.03 -19.67
N ASP A 210 14.33 -14.55 -20.69
CA ASP A 210 13.54 -15.40 -21.57
C ASP A 210 14.47 -16.26 -22.46
N GLY A 211 13.99 -17.42 -22.83
CA GLY A 211 14.75 -18.36 -23.64
C GLY A 211 13.85 -19.40 -24.31
N VAL A 212 14.36 -20.60 -24.41
CA VAL A 212 13.69 -21.77 -24.98
C VAL A 212 13.54 -22.82 -23.88
N LEU A 213 12.37 -23.46 -23.78
CA LEU A 213 12.12 -24.50 -22.79
C LEU A 213 12.96 -25.75 -23.08
N VAL A 214 13.48 -26.34 -21.99
CA VAL A 214 14.22 -27.60 -21.93
C VAL A 214 13.77 -28.38 -20.69
N ASN A 215 13.95 -29.69 -20.66
CA ASN A 215 13.56 -30.55 -19.53
C ASN A 215 12.07 -30.39 -19.12
N SER A 216 11.24 -30.01 -20.07
CA SER A 216 9.83 -29.65 -19.91
C SER A 216 8.88 -30.57 -20.70
N GLY A 217 9.40 -31.70 -21.21
CA GLY A 217 8.64 -32.72 -21.91
C GLY A 217 8.03 -32.21 -23.22
N GLU A 218 6.72 -32.23 -23.37
CA GLU A 218 6.05 -31.79 -24.59
C GLU A 218 6.23 -30.30 -24.94
N TYR A 219 6.72 -29.50 -24.00
CA TYR A 219 6.98 -28.07 -24.16
C TYR A 219 8.46 -27.78 -24.53
N ASP A 220 9.31 -28.78 -24.64
CA ASP A 220 10.71 -28.60 -25.01
C ASP A 220 10.84 -27.94 -26.38
N GLY A 221 11.76 -27.00 -26.52
CA GLY A 221 11.95 -26.21 -27.73
C GLY A 221 11.01 -25.02 -27.92
N MET A 222 10.02 -24.84 -27.06
CA MET A 222 9.07 -23.73 -27.12
C MET A 222 9.69 -22.44 -26.57
N PRO A 223 9.55 -21.29 -27.25
CA PRO A 223 9.96 -19.99 -26.68
C PRO A 223 9.19 -19.63 -25.41
N SER A 224 9.84 -18.97 -24.44
CA SER A 224 9.23 -18.59 -23.15
C SER A 224 7.88 -17.86 -23.29
N ALA A 225 7.76 -16.96 -24.28
CA ALA A 225 6.52 -16.21 -24.50
C ALA A 225 5.34 -17.11 -24.90
N GLU A 226 5.59 -18.10 -25.77
CA GLU A 226 4.57 -19.08 -26.18
C GLU A 226 4.25 -20.06 -25.05
N ALA A 227 5.29 -20.49 -24.34
CA ALA A 227 5.16 -21.40 -23.21
C ALA A 227 4.30 -20.84 -22.07
N ARG A 228 4.37 -19.52 -21.82
CA ARG A 228 3.48 -18.87 -20.84
C ARG A 228 2.01 -19.09 -21.17
N SER A 229 1.62 -18.92 -22.42
CA SER A 229 0.25 -19.13 -22.87
C SER A 229 -0.15 -20.61 -22.84
N ALA A 230 0.73 -21.50 -23.32
CA ALA A 230 0.48 -22.94 -23.41
C ALA A 230 0.34 -23.58 -22.02
N LEU A 231 1.24 -23.25 -21.08
CA LEU A 231 1.19 -23.78 -19.71
C LEU A 231 0.01 -23.19 -18.91
N THR A 232 -0.36 -21.92 -19.16
CA THR A 232 -1.56 -21.34 -18.57
C THR A 232 -2.82 -22.06 -19.03
N ALA A 233 -2.93 -22.35 -20.34
CA ALA A 233 -4.05 -23.12 -20.89
C ALA A 233 -4.09 -24.56 -20.35
N ALA A 234 -2.93 -25.20 -20.15
CA ALA A 234 -2.84 -26.53 -19.54
C ALA A 234 -3.32 -26.54 -18.08
N LEU A 235 -3.01 -25.48 -17.30
CA LEU A 235 -3.51 -25.29 -15.94
C LEU A 235 -5.03 -25.11 -15.93
N GLU A 236 -5.58 -24.31 -16.83
CA GLU A 236 -7.03 -24.11 -16.98
C GLU A 236 -7.75 -25.41 -17.32
N ALA A 237 -7.22 -26.17 -18.28
CA ALA A 237 -7.79 -27.45 -18.69
C ALA A 237 -7.83 -28.48 -17.55
N LYS A 238 -6.88 -28.42 -16.59
CA LYS A 238 -6.85 -29.27 -15.39
C LYS A 238 -7.62 -28.71 -14.20
N GLY A 239 -8.18 -27.49 -14.30
CA GLY A 239 -8.78 -26.80 -13.15
C GLY A 239 -7.79 -26.49 -12.01
N ALA A 240 -6.50 -26.40 -12.35
CA ALA A 240 -5.39 -26.18 -11.44
C ALA A 240 -4.84 -24.74 -11.50
N GLY A 241 -5.59 -23.82 -12.09
CA GLY A 241 -5.19 -22.41 -12.21
C GLY A 241 -5.70 -21.78 -13.50
N GLY A 242 -5.14 -20.62 -13.87
CA GLY A 242 -5.50 -19.91 -15.09
C GLY A 242 -4.90 -18.51 -15.16
N ALA A 243 -5.17 -17.81 -16.26
CA ALA A 243 -4.72 -16.44 -16.46
C ALA A 243 -5.25 -15.51 -15.37
N ARG A 244 -4.37 -14.66 -14.84
CA ARG A 244 -4.72 -13.71 -13.79
C ARG A 244 -3.94 -12.42 -13.93
N VAL A 245 -4.63 -11.31 -13.68
CA VAL A 245 -4.00 -10.00 -13.51
C VAL A 245 -3.91 -9.69 -12.03
N ASN A 246 -2.76 -9.25 -11.59
CA ASN A 246 -2.51 -8.84 -10.20
C ASN A 246 -1.96 -7.41 -10.14
N TYR A 247 -2.13 -6.75 -9.00
CA TYR A 247 -1.72 -5.36 -8.80
C TYR A 247 -0.89 -5.23 -7.51
N LYS A 248 0.10 -4.34 -7.54
CA LYS A 248 0.86 -3.95 -6.32
C LYS A 248 0.08 -2.95 -5.47
N LEU A 249 -0.85 -2.21 -6.09
CA LEU A 249 -1.70 -1.24 -5.40
C LEU A 249 -2.48 -1.95 -4.30
N ARG A 250 -2.21 -1.53 -3.05
CA ARG A 250 -2.88 -2.09 -1.86
C ARG A 250 -4.11 -1.25 -1.51
N ASP A 251 -5.00 -1.87 -0.74
CA ASP A 251 -6.14 -1.18 -0.18
C ASP A 251 -5.69 -0.04 0.73
N TRP A 252 -6.46 1.04 0.68
CA TRP A 252 -6.17 2.22 1.46
C TRP A 252 -6.84 2.11 2.84
N VAL A 253 -6.04 1.86 3.87
CA VAL A 253 -6.51 1.94 5.25
C VAL A 253 -6.98 3.38 5.51
N PHE A 254 -8.30 3.55 5.63
CA PHE A 254 -8.93 4.86 5.69
C PHE A 254 -9.04 5.40 7.13
N SER A 255 -9.07 4.53 8.13
CA SER A 255 -9.12 4.88 9.54
C SER A 255 -7.74 5.22 10.11
N ARG A 256 -7.61 6.34 10.82
CA ARG A 256 -6.39 6.78 11.52
C ARG A 256 -6.65 7.03 12.99
N GLN A 257 -5.82 6.47 13.85
CA GLN A 257 -5.84 6.64 15.32
C GLN A 257 -5.15 7.97 15.69
N ARG A 258 -5.57 9.07 15.07
CA ARG A 258 -5.01 10.41 15.29
C ARG A 258 -6.12 11.40 15.59
N TYR A 259 -5.79 12.45 16.34
CA TYR A 259 -6.73 13.54 16.61
C TYR A 259 -7.01 14.35 15.34
N TRP A 260 -5.94 14.79 14.66
CA TRP A 260 -6.07 15.67 13.51
C TRP A 260 -6.47 14.90 12.24
N GLY A 261 -7.64 15.24 11.75
CA GLY A 261 -8.25 14.69 10.54
C GLY A 261 -9.76 14.90 10.53
N GLU A 262 -10.40 14.66 9.42
CA GLU A 262 -11.84 14.72 9.29
C GLU A 262 -12.46 13.54 10.05
N PRO A 263 -13.44 13.76 10.97
CA PRO A 263 -14.17 12.67 11.62
C PRO A 263 -14.91 11.81 10.62
N ILE A 264 -14.90 10.51 10.83
CA ILE A 264 -15.66 9.57 10.00
C ILE A 264 -17.13 9.58 10.47
N PRO A 265 -18.12 9.91 9.62
CA PRO A 265 -19.50 10.14 10.02
C PRO A 265 -20.29 8.83 10.19
N ILE A 266 -19.84 7.97 11.11
CA ILE A 266 -20.50 6.73 11.49
C ILE A 266 -20.51 6.57 13.00
N TYR A 267 -21.45 5.77 13.50
CA TYR A 267 -21.53 5.34 14.89
C TYR A 267 -21.98 3.89 14.96
N PHE A 268 -21.83 3.28 16.13
CA PHE A 268 -22.08 1.87 16.37
C PHE A 268 -23.03 1.68 17.56
N PRO A 269 -23.93 0.68 17.55
CA PRO A 269 -24.70 0.30 18.72
C PRO A 269 -23.79 -0.13 19.87
N VAL A 270 -24.23 0.16 21.10
CA VAL A 270 -23.54 -0.26 22.32
C VAL A 270 -24.46 -1.18 23.13
N GLU A 271 -23.97 -2.36 23.44
CA GLU A 271 -24.61 -3.34 24.29
C GLU A 271 -24.02 -3.27 25.70
N LEU A 272 -24.81 -2.92 26.69
CA LEU A 272 -24.40 -2.91 28.07
C LEU A 272 -24.35 -4.32 28.65
N THR A 273 -23.29 -4.66 29.37
CA THR A 273 -23.17 -5.95 30.05
C THR A 273 -23.97 -5.90 31.36
N PRO A 274 -24.90 -6.84 31.59
CA PRO A 274 -25.64 -6.90 32.86
C PRO A 274 -24.68 -6.99 34.04
N THR A 275 -24.85 -6.13 35.02
CA THR A 275 -24.08 -6.20 36.28
C THR A 275 -24.71 -7.25 37.20
N ALA A 276 -23.89 -7.99 37.94
CA ALA A 276 -24.30 -9.09 38.81
C ALA A 276 -25.31 -8.71 39.96
N GLY A 277 -25.74 -7.44 40.00
CA GLY A 277 -26.69 -6.90 41.03
C GLY A 277 -28.12 -6.71 40.53
N GLY A 278 -28.51 -7.18 39.35
CA GLY A 278 -29.93 -7.16 38.91
C GLY A 278 -30.46 -5.80 38.44
N GLY A 279 -29.60 -4.83 38.17
CA GLY A 279 -30.00 -3.56 37.54
C GLY A 279 -30.44 -3.76 36.10
N ASP A 280 -31.51 -3.07 35.68
CA ASP A 280 -32.03 -3.08 34.34
C ASP A 280 -30.91 -2.65 33.34
N ALA A 281 -30.56 -3.53 32.42
CA ALA A 281 -29.54 -3.23 31.39
C ALA A 281 -29.91 -1.99 30.55
N ALA A 282 -31.18 -1.58 30.56
CA ALA A 282 -31.68 -0.42 29.84
C ALA A 282 -31.33 0.94 30.48
N SER A 283 -30.97 0.98 31.76
CA SER A 283 -30.72 2.23 32.54
C SER A 283 -29.25 2.54 32.78
N GLY A 284 -28.32 1.73 32.28
CA GLY A 284 -26.90 1.87 32.51
C GLY A 284 -26.22 2.90 31.57
N ASP A 285 -24.96 3.22 31.89
CA ASP A 285 -24.12 4.16 31.14
C ASP A 285 -22.82 3.50 30.74
N PRO A 286 -22.49 3.40 29.40
CA PRO A 286 -21.27 2.77 28.92
C PRO A 286 -20.00 3.48 29.38
N ARG A 287 -20.09 4.74 29.86
CA ARG A 287 -18.96 5.48 30.43
C ARG A 287 -18.52 4.95 31.80
N THR A 288 -19.42 4.25 32.50
CA THR A 288 -19.18 3.81 33.88
C THR A 288 -19.30 2.31 34.08
N GLN A 289 -19.81 1.57 33.10
CA GLN A 289 -20.01 0.13 33.23
C GLN A 289 -19.49 -0.66 32.03
N PRO A 290 -19.18 -1.95 32.19
CA PRO A 290 -18.73 -2.81 31.07
C PRO A 290 -19.77 -2.87 29.96
N HIS A 291 -19.28 -2.77 28.73
CA HIS A 291 -20.12 -2.76 27.54
C HIS A 291 -19.35 -3.34 26.35
N ARG A 292 -20.08 -3.67 25.28
CA ARG A 292 -19.56 -4.06 23.97
C ARG A 292 -20.02 -3.05 22.93
N ILE A 293 -19.11 -2.60 22.08
CA ILE A 293 -19.43 -1.79 20.90
C ILE A 293 -19.58 -2.76 19.71
N CYS A 294 -20.71 -2.70 19.02
CA CYS A 294 -21.03 -3.57 17.88
C CYS A 294 -20.45 -2.99 16.59
N TYR A 295 -19.12 -3.11 16.41
CA TYR A 295 -18.41 -2.59 15.23
C TYR A 295 -18.83 -3.23 13.91
N GLU A 296 -19.47 -4.38 13.97
CA GLU A 296 -20.04 -5.10 12.83
C GLU A 296 -21.29 -4.43 12.23
N THR A 297 -21.88 -3.48 12.95
CA THR A 297 -23.13 -2.80 12.57
C THR A 297 -22.93 -1.27 12.50
N PRO A 298 -22.14 -0.76 11.55
CA PRO A 298 -21.94 0.69 11.41
C PRO A 298 -23.23 1.36 10.91
N ILE A 299 -23.55 2.51 11.48
CA ILE A 299 -24.72 3.34 11.14
C ILE A 299 -24.19 4.70 10.67
N ALA A 300 -24.66 5.17 9.51
CA ALA A 300 -24.31 6.50 9.03
C ALA A 300 -24.97 7.58 9.92
N VAL A 301 -24.21 8.66 10.18
CA VAL A 301 -24.75 9.84 10.87
C VAL A 301 -25.77 10.53 9.96
N ASP A 302 -26.87 10.99 10.53
CA ASP A 302 -27.89 11.75 9.80
C ASP A 302 -27.31 13.06 9.25
N GLU A 303 -27.75 13.46 8.06
CA GLU A 303 -27.27 14.69 7.40
C GLU A 303 -27.52 15.95 8.27
N THR A 304 -28.55 15.95 9.09
CA THR A 304 -28.91 17.05 9.99
C THR A 304 -27.93 17.22 11.16
N GLU A 305 -27.14 16.19 11.48
CA GLU A 305 -26.14 16.19 12.54
C GLU A 305 -24.72 16.56 12.04
N LEU A 306 -24.57 16.80 10.74
CA LEU A 306 -23.31 17.22 10.15
C LEU A 306 -23.13 18.76 10.23
N PRO A 307 -21.89 19.21 10.42
CA PRO A 307 -20.64 18.48 10.52
C PRO A 307 -20.41 17.90 11.92
N ILE A 308 -19.76 16.71 11.98
CA ILE A 308 -19.23 16.22 13.25
C ILE A 308 -17.96 17.00 13.57
N ALA A 309 -17.98 17.75 14.67
CA ALA A 309 -16.82 18.47 15.17
C ALA A 309 -15.95 17.54 16.05
N LEU A 310 -14.64 17.73 15.99
CA LEU A 310 -13.71 17.08 16.91
C LEU A 310 -13.92 17.62 18.33
N PRO A 311 -13.88 16.76 19.38
CA PRO A 311 -13.96 17.20 20.78
C PRO A 311 -12.64 17.85 21.20
N GLU A 312 -12.69 18.71 22.22
CA GLU A 312 -11.48 19.16 22.89
C GLU A 312 -10.87 18.00 23.71
N LEU A 313 -9.56 17.86 23.67
CA LEU A 313 -8.79 16.86 24.41
C LEU A 313 -7.58 17.52 25.06
N ASP A 314 -7.26 17.10 26.27
CA ASP A 314 -6.06 17.52 27.00
C ASP A 314 -4.82 16.72 26.59
N ASP A 315 -5.00 15.50 26.07
CA ASP A 315 -3.93 14.59 25.69
C ASP A 315 -4.16 13.98 24.29
N PHE A 316 -3.25 14.26 23.37
CA PHE A 316 -3.25 13.79 21.98
C PHE A 316 -2.32 12.60 21.75
N SER A 317 -1.62 12.12 22.78
CA SER A 317 -0.68 11.02 22.64
C SER A 317 -1.40 9.75 22.17
N PRO A 318 -0.74 8.90 21.37
CA PRO A 318 -1.26 7.57 21.09
C PRO A 318 -1.42 6.80 22.40
N GLY A 319 -2.56 6.14 22.59
CA GLY A 319 -2.74 5.22 23.70
C GLY A 319 -2.37 3.79 23.30
N ASP A 320 -2.33 2.89 24.26
CA ASP A 320 -2.19 1.44 24.01
C ASP A 320 -3.44 0.82 23.35
N ASN A 321 -4.51 1.61 23.29
CA ASN A 321 -5.77 1.23 22.70
C ASN A 321 -5.79 1.52 21.19
N PRO A 322 -6.12 0.54 20.32
CA PRO A 322 -6.22 0.72 18.87
C PRO A 322 -7.29 1.73 18.42
N GLU A 323 -8.18 2.17 19.32
CA GLU A 323 -9.22 3.18 19.03
C GLU A 323 -8.67 4.63 18.98
N GLY A 324 -7.43 4.86 19.37
CA GLY A 324 -6.79 6.18 19.34
C GLY A 324 -7.22 7.14 20.44
N CYS A 325 -6.72 8.39 20.35
CA CYS A 325 -6.91 9.40 21.40
C CYS A 325 -8.38 9.88 21.55
N LEU A 326 -9.18 9.90 20.47
CA LEU A 326 -10.58 10.32 20.52
C LEU A 326 -11.45 9.41 21.41
N ALA A 327 -11.03 8.17 21.66
CA ALA A 327 -11.72 7.27 22.57
C ALA A 327 -11.77 7.79 24.02
N ARG A 328 -10.84 8.71 24.39
CA ARG A 328 -10.80 9.34 25.72
C ARG A 328 -11.89 10.40 25.91
N ALA A 329 -12.42 10.97 24.84
CA ALA A 329 -13.52 11.94 24.90
C ALA A 329 -14.86 11.19 25.09
N THR A 330 -15.04 10.57 26.24
CA THR A 330 -16.18 9.68 26.53
C THR A 330 -17.54 10.36 26.35
N ASP A 331 -17.65 11.65 26.68
CA ASP A 331 -18.90 12.41 26.54
C ASP A 331 -19.23 12.73 25.08
N TRP A 332 -18.21 12.91 24.24
CA TRP A 332 -18.38 13.04 22.79
C TRP A 332 -18.63 11.68 22.14
N ARG A 333 -17.95 10.64 22.58
CA ARG A 333 -18.00 9.29 22.02
C ARG A 333 -19.36 8.65 22.20
N TYR A 334 -19.90 8.66 23.43
CA TYR A 334 -21.14 7.97 23.76
C TYR A 334 -22.33 8.92 23.80
N PHE A 335 -23.41 8.51 23.17
CA PHE A 335 -24.67 9.27 23.17
C PHE A 335 -25.87 8.31 23.13
N GLN A 336 -27.03 8.83 23.54
CA GLN A 336 -28.29 8.10 23.48
C GLN A 336 -29.18 8.60 22.34
N ARG A 337 -29.88 7.66 21.71
CA ARG A 337 -30.97 7.93 20.78
C ARG A 337 -32.05 6.86 20.98
N ASP A 338 -33.30 7.29 21.17
CA ASP A 338 -34.45 6.40 21.40
C ASP A 338 -34.21 5.38 22.52
N GLY A 339 -33.59 5.83 23.61
CA GLY A 339 -33.30 5.01 24.80
C GLY A 339 -32.19 3.97 24.60
N LYS A 340 -31.49 3.97 23.45
CA LYS A 340 -30.36 3.09 23.16
C LYS A 340 -29.05 3.87 23.15
N TRP A 341 -27.98 3.22 23.59
CA TRP A 341 -26.64 3.78 23.55
C TRP A 341 -25.94 3.49 22.22
N TYR A 342 -25.16 4.48 21.80
CA TYR A 342 -24.31 4.43 20.62
C TYR A 342 -22.94 5.01 20.92
N ALA A 343 -21.94 4.56 20.15
CA ALA A 343 -20.57 5.07 20.20
C ALA A 343 -20.18 5.62 18.84
N ARG A 344 -19.67 6.86 18.77
CA ARG A 344 -19.11 7.43 17.54
C ARG A 344 -17.82 6.71 17.15
N GLU A 345 -17.52 6.70 15.86
CA GLU A 345 -16.18 6.30 15.37
C GLU A 345 -15.12 7.25 15.93
N THR A 346 -14.07 6.69 16.50
CA THR A 346 -12.98 7.42 17.15
C THR A 346 -11.75 7.59 16.28
N ASN A 347 -11.74 7.00 15.08
CA ASN A 347 -10.73 7.25 14.07
C ASN A 347 -11.08 8.46 13.24
N THR A 348 -10.05 9.12 12.70
CA THR A 348 -10.20 10.17 11.70
C THR A 348 -9.81 9.68 10.32
N MET A 349 -10.23 10.39 9.27
CA MET A 349 -9.82 10.13 7.90
C MET A 349 -8.33 10.43 7.73
N PRO A 350 -7.63 9.77 6.79
CA PRO A 350 -6.23 10.10 6.48
C PRO A 350 -6.14 11.49 5.85
N GLN A 351 -5.02 12.19 6.07
CA GLN A 351 -4.81 13.55 5.56
C GLN A 351 -5.06 13.71 4.05
N TRP A 352 -4.88 12.64 3.26
CA TRP A 352 -5.14 12.68 1.82
C TRP A 352 -6.62 12.59 1.46
N ALA A 353 -7.50 12.25 2.38
CA ALA A 353 -8.94 12.38 2.16
C ALA A 353 -9.31 13.85 1.94
N GLY A 354 -8.86 14.74 2.82
CA GLY A 354 -9.01 16.19 2.64
C GLY A 354 -8.31 16.72 1.37
N SER A 355 -7.12 16.19 1.05
CA SER A 355 -6.39 16.56 -0.17
C SER A 355 -7.12 16.11 -1.46
N CYS A 356 -7.92 15.06 -1.40
CA CYS A 356 -8.74 14.61 -2.52
C CYS A 356 -10.03 15.44 -2.70
N TRP A 357 -10.33 16.28 -1.73
CA TRP A 357 -11.57 17.05 -1.66
C TRP A 357 -11.41 18.54 -2.00
N TYR A 358 -10.33 19.19 -1.54
CA TYR A 358 -10.22 20.64 -1.47
C TYR A 358 -10.43 21.34 -2.82
N TYR A 359 -9.88 20.82 -3.90
CA TYR A 359 -9.98 21.40 -5.24
C TYR A 359 -11.42 21.37 -5.77
N LEU A 360 -12.20 20.38 -5.36
CA LEU A 360 -13.62 20.27 -5.67
C LEU A 360 -14.40 21.36 -4.92
N ARG A 361 -14.11 21.54 -3.63
CA ARG A 361 -14.81 22.54 -2.81
C ARG A 361 -14.48 23.97 -3.21
N PHE A 362 -13.31 24.23 -3.76
CA PHE A 362 -12.92 25.57 -4.24
C PHE A 362 -13.83 26.12 -5.34
N MET A 363 -14.48 25.25 -6.11
CA MET A 363 -15.41 25.67 -7.16
C MET A 363 -16.66 26.36 -6.63
N ASP A 364 -17.14 25.95 -5.44
CA ASP A 364 -18.39 26.41 -4.87
C ASP A 364 -18.33 26.44 -3.33
N PRO A 365 -17.43 27.26 -2.75
CA PRO A 365 -17.13 27.21 -1.31
C PRO A 365 -18.27 27.73 -0.43
N ALA A 366 -19.17 28.54 -0.97
CA ALA A 366 -20.30 29.10 -0.25
C ALA A 366 -21.58 28.24 -0.33
N ASN A 367 -21.57 27.13 -1.04
CA ASN A 367 -22.72 26.26 -1.17
C ASN A 367 -23.02 25.52 0.15
N THR A 368 -24.14 25.86 0.77
CA THR A 368 -24.59 25.23 2.02
C THR A 368 -25.54 24.06 1.82
N LYS A 369 -25.97 23.82 0.55
CA LYS A 369 -26.97 22.79 0.23
C LYS A 369 -26.36 21.51 -0.35
N ALA A 370 -25.19 21.63 -0.97
CA ALA A 370 -24.50 20.53 -1.63
C ALA A 370 -22.98 20.71 -1.55
N ALA A 371 -22.25 19.68 -1.88
CA ALA A 371 -20.79 19.71 -1.97
C ALA A 371 -20.30 20.77 -2.98
N TRP A 372 -20.99 20.88 -4.09
CA TRP A 372 -20.89 21.90 -5.16
C TRP A 372 -22.15 21.86 -6.01
N SER A 373 -22.39 22.89 -6.82
CA SER A 373 -23.42 22.87 -7.85
C SER A 373 -22.90 22.14 -9.10
N LYS A 374 -23.82 21.52 -9.85
CA LYS A 374 -23.47 20.88 -11.12
C LYS A 374 -22.87 21.87 -12.11
N GLU A 375 -23.41 23.08 -12.17
CA GLU A 375 -22.96 24.18 -13.04
C GLU A 375 -21.51 24.57 -12.71
N ALA A 376 -21.13 24.62 -11.43
CA ALA A 376 -19.76 24.89 -11.02
C ALA A 376 -18.82 23.74 -11.43
N ALA A 377 -19.24 22.50 -11.24
CA ALA A 377 -18.44 21.35 -11.64
C ALA A 377 -18.24 21.30 -13.16
N ASP A 378 -19.29 21.51 -13.94
CA ASP A 378 -19.22 21.50 -15.41
C ASP A 378 -18.36 22.65 -15.96
N ALA A 379 -18.30 23.81 -15.25
CA ALA A 379 -17.53 24.97 -15.67
C ALA A 379 -16.05 24.91 -15.29
N TRP A 380 -15.69 24.28 -14.15
CA TRP A 380 -14.35 24.34 -13.56
C TRP A 380 -13.56 23.04 -13.60
N LEU A 381 -14.19 21.90 -13.94
CA LEU A 381 -13.52 20.61 -14.03
C LEU A 381 -13.44 20.11 -15.47
N PRO A 382 -12.35 19.40 -15.82
CA PRO A 382 -11.14 19.19 -15.00
C PRO A 382 -10.34 20.48 -14.79
N VAL A 383 -9.57 20.56 -13.73
CA VAL A 383 -8.64 21.68 -13.49
C VAL A 383 -7.65 21.77 -14.66
N ASP A 384 -7.55 22.91 -15.31
CA ASP A 384 -6.74 23.11 -16.53
C ASP A 384 -5.25 22.92 -16.29
N LEU A 385 -4.73 23.48 -15.21
CA LEU A 385 -3.33 23.43 -14.83
C LEU A 385 -3.16 23.21 -13.34
N TYR A 386 -2.47 22.14 -12.97
CA TYR A 386 -2.11 21.81 -11.61
C TYR A 386 -0.61 21.92 -11.41
N VAL A 387 -0.16 22.69 -10.39
CA VAL A 387 1.25 22.94 -10.11
C VAL A 387 1.59 22.41 -8.73
N GLY A 388 2.60 21.53 -8.64
CA GLY A 388 3.00 20.93 -7.36
C GLY A 388 4.29 20.14 -7.44
N GLY A 389 4.75 19.63 -6.28
CA GLY A 389 5.97 18.84 -6.18
C GLY A 389 5.84 17.44 -6.78
N ALA A 390 6.94 16.92 -7.31
CA ALA A 390 6.99 15.58 -7.90
C ALA A 390 6.82 14.46 -6.85
N GLU A 391 7.08 14.75 -5.58
CA GLU A 391 6.90 13.83 -4.45
C GLU A 391 5.45 13.36 -4.28
N HIS A 392 4.50 14.14 -4.77
CA HIS A 392 3.07 13.81 -4.72
C HIS A 392 2.60 12.86 -5.82
N ALA A 393 3.47 12.43 -6.74
CA ALA A 393 3.13 11.58 -7.89
C ALA A 393 2.32 10.33 -7.48
N VAL A 394 2.79 9.59 -6.49
CA VAL A 394 2.16 8.34 -6.00
C VAL A 394 1.45 8.51 -4.65
N LEU A 395 1.35 9.72 -4.16
CA LEU A 395 0.66 10.10 -2.93
C LEU A 395 -0.64 10.83 -3.27
N HIS A 396 -0.69 12.15 -3.02
CA HIS A 396 -1.87 12.96 -3.26
C HIS A 396 -2.45 12.81 -4.69
N LEU A 397 -1.63 12.86 -5.74
CA LEU A 397 -2.12 12.82 -7.11
C LEU A 397 -2.79 11.49 -7.47
N LEU A 398 -2.27 10.36 -7.01
CA LEU A 398 -2.86 9.06 -7.25
C LEU A 398 -4.21 8.92 -6.53
N TYR A 399 -4.27 9.31 -5.25
CA TYR A 399 -5.51 9.23 -4.47
C TYR A 399 -6.56 10.25 -4.92
N ALA A 400 -6.16 11.45 -5.37
CA ALA A 400 -7.07 12.42 -5.97
C ALA A 400 -7.70 11.88 -7.25
N ARG A 401 -6.93 11.22 -8.13
CA ARG A 401 -7.44 10.56 -9.33
C ARG A 401 -8.40 9.42 -8.98
N PHE A 402 -8.03 8.58 -8.02
CA PHE A 402 -8.90 7.50 -7.53
C PHE A 402 -10.25 8.05 -7.03
N TRP A 403 -10.20 9.04 -6.13
CA TRP A 403 -11.39 9.67 -5.56
C TRP A 403 -12.27 10.31 -6.64
N HIS A 404 -11.65 11.02 -7.56
CA HIS A 404 -12.34 11.67 -8.67
C HIS A 404 -13.03 10.67 -9.62
N LYS A 405 -12.38 9.55 -9.92
CA LYS A 405 -13.00 8.47 -10.71
C LYS A 405 -14.19 7.83 -9.99
N ALA A 406 -14.15 7.69 -8.67
CA ALA A 406 -15.28 7.22 -7.89
C ALA A 406 -16.46 8.21 -7.95
N LEU A 407 -16.17 9.52 -7.88
CA LEU A 407 -17.18 10.59 -8.05
C LEU A 407 -17.74 10.62 -9.48
N PHE A 408 -16.91 10.35 -10.48
CA PHE A 408 -17.35 10.23 -11.88
C PHE A 408 -18.28 9.05 -12.07
N ASP A 409 -17.95 7.87 -11.54
CA ASP A 409 -18.82 6.69 -11.59
C ASP A 409 -20.14 6.91 -10.82
N ALA A 410 -20.13 7.77 -9.79
CA ALA A 410 -21.34 8.20 -9.08
C ALA A 410 -22.13 9.30 -9.80
N GLY A 411 -21.67 9.81 -10.95
CA GLY A 411 -22.31 10.86 -11.73
C GLY A 411 -22.24 12.26 -11.10
N LEU A 412 -21.31 12.48 -10.16
CA LEU A 412 -21.17 13.74 -9.44
C LEU A 412 -20.22 14.73 -10.13
N VAL A 413 -19.40 14.28 -11.06
CA VAL A 413 -18.50 15.08 -11.91
C VAL A 413 -18.58 14.57 -13.35
N ALA A 414 -18.34 15.44 -14.33
CA ALA A 414 -18.51 15.11 -15.75
C ALA A 414 -17.25 14.50 -16.40
N ALA A 415 -16.07 14.71 -15.81
CA ALA A 415 -14.80 14.22 -16.33
C ALA A 415 -14.21 13.13 -15.41
N PRO A 416 -13.54 12.08 -15.96
CA PRO A 416 -12.97 11.00 -15.16
C PRO A 416 -11.62 11.34 -14.50
N GLU A 417 -11.00 12.48 -14.87
CA GLU A 417 -9.71 12.91 -14.34
C GLU A 417 -9.80 14.31 -13.74
N PRO A 418 -9.17 14.57 -12.58
CA PRO A 418 -9.28 15.85 -11.88
C PRO A 418 -8.44 16.97 -12.51
N PHE A 419 -7.28 16.65 -13.09
CA PHE A 419 -6.27 17.62 -13.53
C PHE A 419 -5.84 17.31 -14.97
N ALA A 420 -6.14 18.22 -15.90
CA ALA A 420 -5.81 18.04 -17.31
C ALA A 420 -4.30 18.11 -17.57
N ARG A 421 -3.63 19.11 -17.00
CA ARG A 421 -2.20 19.34 -17.15
C ARG A 421 -1.50 19.45 -15.79
N LEU A 422 -0.35 18.82 -15.65
CA LEU A 422 0.49 18.86 -14.46
C LEU A 422 1.84 19.48 -14.78
N VAL A 423 2.29 20.40 -13.92
CA VAL A 423 3.63 20.98 -13.96
C VAL A 423 4.28 20.81 -12.59
N HIS A 424 5.44 20.15 -12.56
CA HIS A 424 6.22 20.04 -11.34
C HIS A 424 7.06 21.28 -11.12
N GLN A 425 7.14 21.70 -9.86
CA GLN A 425 8.12 22.68 -9.41
C GLN A 425 9.52 22.09 -9.60
N VAL A 426 10.45 22.88 -10.13
CA VAL A 426 11.85 22.46 -10.26
C VAL A 426 12.44 22.40 -8.86
N GLN A 427 12.62 21.22 -8.32
CA GLN A 427 13.52 21.03 -7.18
C GLN A 427 14.93 21.32 -7.69
N ARG A 428 15.54 22.42 -7.22
CA ARG A 428 16.98 22.62 -7.39
C ARG A 428 17.66 21.52 -6.57
N ASP A 429 18.18 20.51 -7.25
CA ASP A 429 19.11 19.57 -6.65
C ASP A 429 20.32 20.38 -6.15
N PRO A 430 20.54 20.51 -4.84
CA PRO A 430 21.67 21.25 -4.32
C PRO A 430 23.03 20.65 -4.75
N MET A 431 23.04 19.44 -5.30
CA MET A 431 24.22 18.74 -5.81
C MET A 431 24.43 18.91 -7.33
N ARG A 432 23.45 19.38 -8.09
CA ARG A 432 23.70 19.75 -9.49
C ARG A 432 24.40 21.08 -9.55
N ARG A 433 25.72 21.05 -9.57
CA ARG A 433 26.53 22.16 -10.08
C ARG A 433 26.01 22.47 -11.49
N ILE A 434 25.44 23.66 -11.66
CA ILE A 434 25.11 24.19 -12.98
C ILE A 434 26.43 24.20 -13.74
N SER A 435 26.55 23.32 -14.75
CA SER A 435 27.67 23.40 -15.69
C SER A 435 27.61 24.79 -16.34
N PRO A 436 28.69 25.56 -16.36
CA PRO A 436 28.69 26.94 -16.85
C PRO A 436 28.45 27.10 -18.36
N SER A 437 28.12 26.01 -19.06
CA SER A 437 28.07 26.00 -20.54
C SER A 437 26.75 26.50 -21.16
N CYS A 438 25.75 26.92 -20.38
CA CYS A 438 24.48 27.41 -20.94
C CYS A 438 24.29 28.95 -20.92
N CYS A 439 25.26 29.70 -20.44
CA CYS A 439 25.19 31.18 -20.46
C CYS A 439 26.46 31.79 -20.99
N ALA A 440 26.74 31.64 -22.29
CA ALA A 440 27.70 32.50 -22.96
C ALA A 440 27.45 32.56 -24.47
N ARG A 441 26.59 33.46 -24.89
CA ARG A 441 26.86 34.25 -26.10
C ARG A 441 27.24 35.63 -25.62
N PRO A 442 28.48 36.07 -25.82
CA PRO A 442 28.87 37.44 -25.45
C PRO A 442 28.38 38.42 -26.51
N HIS A 443 27.62 39.42 -26.06
CA HIS A 443 27.45 40.65 -26.81
C HIS A 443 28.70 41.50 -26.55
N PRO A 444 29.34 42.13 -27.56
CA PRO A 444 30.50 42.95 -27.38
C PRO A 444 30.10 44.40 -27.09
N ALA A 445 30.26 44.84 -25.87
CA ALA A 445 30.45 46.27 -25.56
C ALA A 445 30.99 46.44 -24.11
N ALA A 446 32.21 46.91 -24.05
CA ALA A 446 32.92 47.68 -23.03
C ALA A 446 32.29 47.82 -21.64
N HIS A 447 33.05 47.41 -20.60
CA HIS A 447 33.36 48.29 -19.44
C HIS A 447 34.42 47.66 -18.52
N ALA A 448 35.19 48.51 -17.89
CA ALA A 448 36.44 48.32 -17.18
C ALA A 448 36.37 47.40 -15.93
N PRO A 449 37.47 46.81 -15.48
CA PRO A 449 37.50 45.86 -14.38
C PRO A 449 37.47 46.51 -13.02
N ILE A 450 36.54 46.12 -12.16
CA ILE A 450 36.58 46.39 -10.71
C ILE A 450 37.51 45.37 -10.07
N ARG A 451 38.63 45.85 -9.53
CA ARG A 451 39.57 45.04 -8.75
C ARG A 451 38.99 44.74 -7.36
N TRP A 452 38.82 43.47 -7.05
CA TRP A 452 38.63 43.02 -5.68
C TRP A 452 39.97 42.62 -5.07
N ALA A 453 40.30 43.21 -3.93
CA ALA A 453 41.52 42.92 -3.17
C ALA A 453 41.42 41.54 -2.50
N ARG A 454 42.50 40.77 -2.53
CA ARG A 454 42.66 39.50 -1.82
C ARG A 454 42.80 39.73 -0.32
N PRO A 455 42.18 38.96 0.57
CA PRO A 455 42.61 38.93 1.97
C PRO A 455 43.76 37.95 2.17
N HIS A 456 44.72 38.40 2.97
CA HIS A 456 45.91 37.68 3.43
C HIS A 456 45.55 36.59 4.45
N PRO A 457 46.33 35.50 4.55
CA PRO A 457 46.15 34.48 5.58
C PRO A 457 46.87 34.87 6.87
N ALA A 458 46.18 34.78 8.01
CA ALA A 458 46.80 34.86 9.32
C ALA A 458 46.19 33.90 10.34
N ALA A 459 47.01 32.95 10.73
CA ALA A 459 47.30 32.40 12.05
C ALA A 459 46.11 32.00 12.99
N HIS A 460 46.14 30.73 13.36
CA HIS A 460 45.41 30.10 14.46
C HIS A 460 45.80 30.67 15.84
N ALA A 461 44.80 30.93 16.70
CA ALA A 461 44.94 30.88 18.16
C ALA A 461 43.58 30.45 18.80
N PRO A 462 43.58 29.69 19.90
CA PRO A 462 42.37 29.09 20.45
C PRO A 462 41.64 30.06 21.39
N ILE A 463 40.31 30.13 21.26
CA ILE A 463 39.44 30.92 22.14
C ILE A 463 38.90 30.03 23.27
N ARG A 464 39.23 30.43 24.51
CA ARG A 464 38.69 29.86 25.76
C ARG A 464 37.25 30.33 25.98
N CYS A 465 36.44 29.44 26.53
CA CYS A 465 35.10 29.73 27.05
C CYS A 465 35.12 30.74 28.20
N ALA A 466 34.32 31.80 28.13
CA ALA A 466 33.97 32.66 29.24
C ALA A 466 32.43 32.63 29.49
N ARG A 467 32.07 32.64 30.77
CA ARG A 467 30.74 32.52 31.35
C ARG A 467 29.84 33.75 31.08
N PRO A 468 28.51 33.63 31.15
CA PRO A 468 27.58 34.73 30.88
C PRO A 468 27.40 35.64 32.09
N HIS A 469 27.29 36.95 31.84
CA HIS A 469 26.85 37.99 32.80
C HIS A 469 25.42 38.46 32.46
N PRO A 470 24.67 38.99 33.47
CA PRO A 470 23.22 39.13 33.41
C PRO A 470 22.73 40.41 32.73
N LEU A 471 21.49 40.29 32.23
CA LEU A 471 20.71 41.28 31.51
C LEU A 471 20.46 42.59 32.28
N ARG A 472 20.67 43.72 31.60
CA ARG A 472 20.08 45.03 31.95
C ARG A 472 18.87 45.30 31.07
N THR A 473 17.77 45.67 31.67
CA THR A 473 16.52 46.13 31.05
C THR A 473 16.65 47.55 30.50
N PRO A 474 16.09 47.87 29.32
CA PRO A 474 15.81 49.24 28.91
C PRO A 474 14.34 49.64 29.16
N PRO A 475 14.04 50.95 29.16
CA PRO A 475 12.83 51.51 29.77
C PRO A 475 11.61 51.51 28.85
N SER A 476 10.45 51.50 29.51
CA SER A 476 9.10 51.60 28.99
C SER A 476 8.85 52.81 28.13
N CYS A 477 8.23 52.58 26.94
CA CYS A 477 7.47 53.60 26.23
C CYS A 477 6.07 53.06 25.93
N CYS A 478 5.08 53.71 26.49
CA CYS A 478 3.65 53.38 26.33
C CYS A 478 3.20 53.58 24.88
N ALA A 479 2.62 52.51 24.29
CA ALA A 479 1.69 52.63 23.20
C ALA A 479 0.58 51.60 23.39
N ARG A 480 -0.65 52.09 23.40
CA ARG A 480 -1.89 51.29 23.60
C ARG A 480 -2.04 50.32 22.44
N PRO A 481 -2.46 49.05 22.67
CA PRO A 481 -2.79 48.14 21.60
C PRO A 481 -4.19 48.43 21.05
N HIS A 482 -4.28 48.59 19.72
CA HIS A 482 -5.52 48.44 18.97
C HIS A 482 -5.91 46.95 18.96
N PRO A 483 -7.22 46.61 19.05
CA PRO A 483 -7.65 45.24 18.98
C PRO A 483 -7.49 44.72 17.56
N LEU A 484 -6.65 43.68 17.41
CA LEU A 484 -6.55 42.88 16.18
C LEU A 484 -7.89 42.16 16.02
N ARG A 485 -8.59 42.46 14.92
CA ARG A 485 -9.71 41.64 14.45
C ARG A 485 -9.17 40.26 14.11
N THR A 486 -9.67 39.25 14.81
CA THR A 486 -9.53 37.85 14.44
C THR A 486 -10.11 37.64 13.06
N PRO A 487 -9.39 36.96 12.13
CA PRO A 487 -10.01 36.51 10.91
C PRO A 487 -11.08 35.46 11.24
N PRO A 488 -12.19 35.40 10.50
CA PRO A 488 -13.21 34.38 10.72
C PRO A 488 -12.59 33.00 10.54
N SER A 489 -12.78 32.14 11.51
CA SER A 489 -12.49 30.71 11.48
C SER A 489 -13.00 30.14 10.15
N ALA A 490 -12.10 29.55 9.35
CA ALA A 490 -12.49 28.81 8.17
C ALA A 490 -13.35 27.62 8.64
N ALA A 491 -14.65 27.75 8.45
CA ALA A 491 -15.60 26.69 8.71
C ALA A 491 -15.25 25.49 7.85
N HIS A 492 -14.92 24.37 8.50
CA HIS A 492 -14.76 23.08 7.85
C HIS A 492 -16.09 22.71 7.19
N ALA A 493 -16.08 22.56 5.87
CA ALA A 493 -17.26 22.16 5.13
C ALA A 493 -17.54 20.67 5.33
N PRO A 494 -18.78 20.28 5.61
CA PRO A 494 -19.15 18.87 5.78
C PRO A 494 -19.09 18.12 4.45
N ILE A 495 -18.62 16.87 4.50
CA ILE A 495 -18.75 15.92 3.39
C ILE A 495 -20.19 15.42 3.40
N LEU A 496 -21.02 15.95 2.51
CA LEU A 496 -22.37 15.46 2.26
C LEU A 496 -22.30 14.26 1.30
N LEU A 497 -22.29 13.06 1.86
CA LEU A 497 -22.52 11.83 1.09
C LEU A 497 -24.03 11.63 0.96
N ARG A 498 -24.65 12.17 -0.09
CA ARG A 498 -25.98 11.72 -0.53
C ARG A 498 -25.84 10.35 -1.16
N THR A 499 -26.57 9.38 -0.67
CA THR A 499 -26.74 8.09 -1.34
C THR A 499 -27.59 8.30 -2.59
N PRO A 500 -27.12 7.96 -3.80
CA PRO A 500 -27.96 7.92 -4.97
C PRO A 500 -28.96 6.76 -4.85
N PRO A 501 -30.14 6.87 -5.45
CA PRO A 501 -31.06 5.73 -5.50
C PRO A 501 -30.42 4.61 -6.30
N SER A 502 -30.38 3.44 -5.70
CA SER A 502 -29.96 2.11 -6.15
C SER A 502 -29.33 2.04 -7.56
N ALA A 503 -28.00 2.16 -7.63
CA ALA A 503 -27.18 1.55 -8.66
C ALA A 503 -25.72 1.54 -8.17
N ALA A 504 -25.19 0.35 -7.96
CA ALA A 504 -23.78 0.03 -7.73
C ALA A 504 -23.11 0.66 -6.49
N HIS A 505 -23.32 0.07 -5.36
CA HIS A 505 -22.52 0.32 -4.15
C HIS A 505 -21.07 -0.09 -4.39
N ALA A 506 -20.13 0.84 -4.22
CA ALA A 506 -18.77 0.49 -3.86
C ALA A 506 -18.81 0.01 -2.38
N PRO A 507 -18.56 -1.26 -2.06
CA PRO A 507 -18.70 -1.74 -0.70
C PRO A 507 -17.57 -1.23 0.16
N ILE A 508 -17.91 -0.48 1.23
CA ILE A 508 -17.04 -0.36 2.40
C ILE A 508 -17.13 -1.72 3.10
N ARG A 509 -16.10 -2.55 2.96
CA ARG A 509 -15.99 -3.78 3.77
C ARG A 509 -15.34 -3.42 5.10
N CYS A 510 -16.08 -3.61 6.18
CA CYS A 510 -15.48 -3.75 7.51
C CYS A 510 -14.79 -5.11 7.57
N ALA A 511 -13.44 -5.13 7.64
CA ALA A 511 -12.71 -6.35 7.92
C ALA A 511 -13.00 -6.79 9.35
N ARG A 512 -13.35 -8.05 9.53
CA ARG A 512 -13.49 -8.66 10.87
C ARG A 512 -12.10 -8.78 11.50
N PRO A 513 -11.95 -8.44 12.78
CA PRO A 513 -10.74 -8.81 13.49
C PRO A 513 -10.72 -10.33 13.71
N HIS A 514 -9.60 -10.94 13.39
CA HIS A 514 -9.22 -12.25 13.90
C HIS A 514 -8.35 -12.08 15.13
#